data_8e2308f56fcd2a29e4c403c10141ae47
#
_entry.id   8e2308f56fcd2a29e4c403c10141ae47
#
_cell.length_a   1.000
_cell.length_b   1.000
_cell.length_c   1.000
_cell.angle_alpha   90.00
_cell.angle_beta   90.00
_cell.angle_gamma   90.00
#
_symmetry.space_group_name_H-M   'P 1'
#
loop_
_entity.id
_entity.type
_entity.pdbx_description
1 polymer ?
#
loop_
_entity_poly.entity_id
_entity_poly.type
_entity_poly.pdbx_seq_one_letter_code
_entity_poly.pdbx_strand_id
1 'polypeptide(L)'
;FGRRKTLMILIAGLACGYFVLSQITPQWWLVAAVVATMCCSFFVQAGEGAVFAIVPLIKRRMTGQIAGMTGAYGNVGAVTYLTILSFVDYSTFFMVIGVSALAVFLIASFMAEPKGEITEILPDGSVHMIKVG
;
A
#
# COMPACT_ATOMS: atom_id res chain seq x y z
N PHE A 1 -15.39 5.31 7.96
CA PHE A 1 -13.99 4.87 8.18
C PHE A 1 -13.08 5.82 7.42
N GLY A 2 -12.17 6.53 8.12
CA GLY A 2 -11.20 7.44 7.48
C GLY A 2 -10.23 6.67 6.57
N ARG A 3 -9.84 7.27 5.44
CA ARG A 3 -8.94 6.66 4.44
C ARG A 3 -7.62 6.19 5.04
N ARG A 4 -7.07 6.97 5.98
CA ARG A 4 -5.88 6.61 6.75
C ARG A 4 -6.08 5.32 7.54
N LYS A 5 -7.20 5.18 8.26
CA LYS A 5 -7.50 3.97 9.04
C LYS A 5 -7.59 2.74 8.15
N THR A 6 -8.27 2.87 7.00
CA THR A 6 -8.36 1.78 6.02
C THR A 6 -6.98 1.38 5.51
N LEU A 7 -6.14 2.36 5.12
CA LEU A 7 -4.77 2.10 4.67
C LEU A 7 -3.94 1.40 5.76
N MET A 8 -4.03 1.85 7.00
CA MET A 8 -3.30 1.23 8.12
C MET A 8 -3.73 -0.22 8.37
N ILE A 9 -5.04 -0.50 8.32
CA ILE A 9 -5.56 -1.87 8.47
C ILE A 9 -5.03 -2.76 7.35
N LEU A 10 -5.00 -2.26 6.12
CA LEU A 10 -4.52 -3.01 4.96
C LEU A 10 -3.01 -3.27 5.03
N ILE A 11 -2.21 -2.28 5.46
CA ILE A 11 -0.76 -2.46 5.65
C ILE A 11 -0.48 -3.45 6.80
N ALA A 12 -1.24 -3.38 7.90
CA ALA A 12 -1.11 -4.34 9.00
C ALA A 12 -1.46 -5.76 8.54
N GLY A 13 -2.56 -5.92 7.78
CA GLY A 13 -2.95 -7.22 7.21
C GLY A 13 -1.90 -7.76 6.24
N LEU A 14 -1.32 -6.89 5.42
CA LEU A 14 -0.23 -7.23 4.50
C LEU A 14 1.03 -7.69 5.27
N ALA A 15 1.45 -6.97 6.30
CA ALA A 15 2.59 -7.36 7.13
C ALA A 15 2.38 -8.73 7.79
N CYS A 16 1.20 -8.95 8.40
CA CYS A 16 0.84 -10.26 8.96
C CYS A 16 0.85 -11.35 7.90
N GLY A 17 0.29 -11.09 6.70
CA GLY A 17 0.29 -12.02 5.60
C GLY A 17 1.68 -12.44 5.17
N TYR A 18 2.62 -11.52 5.03
CA TYR A 18 4.01 -11.83 4.67
C TYR A 18 4.75 -12.58 5.77
N PHE A 19 4.48 -12.29 7.06
CA PHE A 19 5.03 -13.10 8.15
C PHE A 19 4.51 -14.53 8.14
N VAL A 20 3.23 -14.74 7.82
CA VAL A 20 2.67 -16.09 7.63
C VAL A 20 3.33 -16.78 6.44
N LEU A 21 3.48 -16.10 5.30
CA LEU A 21 4.14 -16.66 4.11
C LEU A 21 5.62 -17.03 4.39
N SER A 22 6.31 -16.29 5.25
CA SER A 22 7.70 -16.61 5.64
C SER A 22 7.82 -17.92 6.41
N GLN A 23 6.75 -18.41 7.03
CA GLN A 23 6.70 -19.66 7.78
C GLN A 23 6.30 -20.87 6.93
N ILE A 24 5.96 -20.66 5.65
CA ILE A 24 5.57 -21.76 4.76
C ILE A 24 6.80 -22.64 4.48
N THR A 25 6.66 -23.91 4.80
CA THR A 25 7.67 -24.95 4.55
C THR A 25 7.12 -26.00 3.57
N PRO A 26 7.97 -26.84 2.94
CA PRO A 26 7.50 -27.93 2.07
C PRO A 26 6.56 -28.93 2.73
N GLN A 27 6.48 -28.91 4.06
CA GLN A 27 5.60 -29.79 4.85
C GLN A 27 4.17 -29.24 4.96
N TRP A 28 3.93 -28.01 4.55
CA TRP A 28 2.60 -27.43 4.57
C TRP A 28 1.70 -28.11 3.54
N TRP A 29 0.46 -28.32 3.92
CA TRP A 29 -0.55 -28.78 2.98
C TRP A 29 -0.74 -27.73 1.87
N LEU A 30 -0.65 -28.17 0.61
CA LEU A 30 -0.68 -27.29 -0.57
C LEU A 30 -1.86 -26.32 -0.56
N VAL A 31 -3.06 -26.81 -0.19
CA VAL A 31 -4.26 -25.96 -0.15
C VAL A 31 -4.12 -24.83 0.88
N ALA A 32 -3.54 -25.13 2.06
CA ALA A 32 -3.32 -24.13 3.09
C ALA A 32 -2.32 -23.05 2.63
N ALA A 33 -1.25 -23.45 1.94
CA ALA A 33 -0.28 -22.52 1.37
C ALA A 33 -0.92 -21.63 0.29
N VAL A 34 -1.75 -22.19 -0.59
CA VAL A 34 -2.46 -21.43 -1.62
C VAL A 34 -3.45 -20.44 -0.98
N VAL A 35 -4.23 -20.86 0.00
CA VAL A 35 -5.18 -19.97 0.70
C VAL A 35 -4.44 -18.82 1.40
N ALA A 36 -3.33 -19.11 2.09
CA ALA A 36 -2.51 -18.08 2.74
C ALA A 36 -1.99 -17.05 1.73
N THR A 37 -1.51 -17.53 0.57
CA THR A 37 -1.03 -16.65 -0.51
C THR A 37 -2.16 -15.80 -1.09
N MET A 38 -3.34 -16.38 -1.31
CA MET A 38 -4.51 -15.64 -1.81
C MET A 38 -4.96 -14.56 -0.81
N CYS A 39 -5.01 -14.88 0.49
CA CYS A 39 -5.33 -13.91 1.53
C CYS A 39 -4.31 -12.76 1.57
N CYS A 40 -3.01 -13.07 1.49
CA CYS A 40 -1.97 -12.05 1.44
C CYS A 40 -2.13 -11.17 0.19
N SER A 41 -2.35 -11.76 -0.98
CA SER A 41 -2.57 -11.04 -2.23
C SER A 41 -3.75 -10.08 -2.17
N PHE A 42 -4.83 -10.47 -1.49
CA PHE A 42 -5.97 -9.58 -1.26
C PHE A 42 -5.55 -8.29 -0.54
N PHE A 43 -4.78 -8.39 0.54
CA PHE A 43 -4.30 -7.21 1.27
C PHE A 43 -3.34 -6.37 0.44
N VAL A 44 -2.49 -6.98 -0.38
CA VAL A 44 -1.59 -6.28 -1.32
C VAL A 44 -2.40 -5.43 -2.30
N GLN A 45 -3.34 -6.03 -3.01
CA GLN A 45 -4.15 -5.36 -4.03
C GLN A 45 -5.07 -4.29 -3.43
N ALA A 46 -5.69 -4.59 -2.29
CA ALA A 46 -6.52 -3.62 -1.58
C ALA A 46 -5.69 -2.45 -1.06
N GLY A 47 -4.47 -2.70 -0.59
CA GLY A 47 -3.53 -1.67 -0.14
C GLY A 47 -3.10 -0.75 -1.28
N GLU A 48 -2.81 -1.30 -2.45
CA GLU A 48 -2.50 -0.53 -3.66
C GLU A 48 -3.67 0.39 -4.04
N GLY A 49 -4.89 -0.15 -4.09
CA GLY A 49 -6.09 0.63 -4.34
C GLY A 49 -6.29 1.76 -3.32
N ALA A 50 -6.03 1.51 -2.03
CA ALA A 50 -6.13 2.52 -0.98
C ALA A 50 -5.10 3.66 -1.15
N VAL A 51 -3.87 3.35 -1.59
CA VAL A 51 -2.85 4.37 -1.92
C VAL A 51 -3.32 5.24 -3.06
N PHE A 52 -3.78 4.65 -4.17
CA PHE A 52 -4.27 5.41 -5.33
C PHE A 52 -5.54 6.20 -5.03
N ALA A 53 -6.36 5.81 -4.05
CA ALA A 53 -7.49 6.58 -3.58
C ALA A 53 -7.10 7.87 -2.83
N ILE A 54 -5.88 7.97 -2.31
CA ILE A 54 -5.35 9.15 -1.62
C ILE A 54 -4.73 10.15 -2.61
N VAL A 55 -4.18 9.67 -3.72
CA VAL A 55 -3.46 10.47 -4.73
C VAL A 55 -4.24 11.71 -5.19
N PRO A 56 -5.55 11.64 -5.56
CA PRO A 56 -6.31 12.81 -5.99
C PRO A 56 -6.49 13.87 -4.90
N LEU A 57 -6.33 13.50 -3.62
CA LEU A 57 -6.49 14.41 -2.49
C LEU A 57 -5.25 15.25 -2.23
N ILE A 58 -4.09 14.85 -2.72
CA ILE A 58 -2.84 15.57 -2.52
C ILE A 58 -2.87 16.86 -3.34
N LYS A 59 -3.19 16.78 -4.64
CA LYS A 59 -3.35 17.93 -5.51
C LYS A 59 -4.12 17.54 -6.77
N ARG A 60 -5.40 17.92 -6.87
CA ARG A 60 -6.29 17.53 -7.96
C ARG A 60 -5.77 17.85 -9.35
N ARG A 61 -5.20 19.06 -9.55
CA ARG A 61 -4.66 19.47 -10.84
C ARG A 61 -3.47 18.64 -11.32
N MET A 62 -2.81 17.93 -10.42
CA MET A 62 -1.61 17.11 -10.68
C MET A 62 -1.84 15.62 -10.42
N THR A 63 -3.08 15.18 -10.33
CA THR A 63 -3.43 13.78 -10.00
C THR A 63 -2.69 12.78 -10.89
N GLY A 64 -2.65 13.03 -12.21
CA GLY A 64 -1.95 12.15 -13.15
C GLY A 64 -0.43 12.09 -12.92
N GLN A 65 0.19 13.23 -12.62
CA GLN A 65 1.63 13.28 -12.32
C GLN A 65 1.95 12.54 -11.02
N ILE A 66 1.16 12.78 -9.96
CA ILE A 66 1.36 12.13 -8.66
C ILE A 66 1.10 10.62 -8.78
N ALA A 67 0.06 10.20 -9.50
CA ALA A 67 -0.20 8.80 -9.78
C ALA A 67 0.94 8.13 -10.57
N GLY A 68 1.45 8.82 -11.59
CA GLY A 68 2.61 8.35 -12.37
C GLY A 68 3.87 8.20 -11.51
N MET A 69 4.16 9.16 -10.65
CA MET A 69 5.28 9.07 -9.71
C MET A 69 5.10 7.89 -8.73
N THR A 70 3.90 7.73 -8.16
CA THR A 70 3.58 6.62 -7.25
C THR A 70 3.81 5.27 -7.93
N GLY A 71 3.33 5.11 -9.16
CA GLY A 71 3.55 3.90 -9.96
C GLY A 71 5.02 3.66 -10.30
N ALA A 72 5.78 4.72 -10.64
CA ALA A 72 7.21 4.63 -10.91
C ALA A 72 7.99 4.14 -9.68
N TYR A 73 7.73 4.70 -8.51
CA TYR A 73 8.35 4.22 -7.26
C TYR A 73 7.94 2.79 -6.91
N GLY A 74 6.68 2.40 -7.19
CA GLY A 74 6.24 1.01 -7.05
C GLY A 74 7.07 0.05 -7.91
N ASN A 75 7.34 0.40 -9.16
CA ASN A 75 8.18 -0.40 -10.06
C ASN A 75 9.64 -0.49 -9.58
N VAL A 76 10.21 0.61 -9.08
CA VAL A 76 11.55 0.61 -8.45
C VAL A 76 11.56 -0.33 -7.24
N GLY A 77 10.53 -0.29 -6.40
CA GLY A 77 10.37 -1.20 -5.28
C GLY A 77 10.32 -2.67 -5.74
N ALA A 78 9.53 -2.97 -6.75
CA ALA A 78 9.42 -4.32 -7.31
C ALA A 78 10.76 -4.85 -7.81
N VAL A 79 11.52 -4.06 -8.58
CA VAL A 79 12.86 -4.44 -9.06
C VAL A 79 13.80 -4.67 -7.89
N THR A 80 13.77 -3.80 -6.87
CA THR A 80 14.62 -3.93 -5.67
C THR A 80 14.34 -5.24 -4.95
N TYR A 81 13.06 -5.56 -4.68
CA TYR A 81 12.70 -6.80 -3.99
C TYR A 81 12.99 -8.05 -4.82
N LEU A 82 12.77 -8.03 -6.14
CA LEU A 82 13.14 -9.15 -7.02
C LEU A 82 14.64 -9.36 -7.07
N THR A 83 15.42 -8.29 -7.00
CA THR A 83 16.87 -8.37 -6.89
C THR A 83 17.29 -9.03 -5.56
N ILE A 84 16.67 -8.63 -4.45
CA ILE A 84 16.92 -9.28 -3.13
C ILE A 84 16.59 -10.76 -3.21
N LEU A 85 15.46 -11.14 -3.85
CA LEU A 85 15.08 -12.54 -4.00
C LEU A 85 16.12 -13.39 -4.73
N SER A 86 16.94 -12.78 -5.60
CA SER A 86 18.01 -13.49 -6.31
C SER A 86 19.17 -13.92 -5.37
N PHE A 87 19.25 -13.35 -4.17
CA PHE A 87 20.34 -13.60 -3.22
C PHE A 87 19.91 -14.32 -1.94
N VAL A 88 18.61 -14.42 -1.68
CA VAL A 88 18.05 -15.01 -0.46
C VAL A 88 17.01 -16.07 -0.77
N ASP A 89 16.73 -16.94 0.21
CA ASP A 89 15.65 -17.91 0.12
C ASP A 89 14.26 -17.24 0.28
N TYR A 90 13.21 -17.95 -0.12
CA TYR A 90 11.84 -17.42 -0.09
C TYR A 90 11.38 -17.03 1.32
N SER A 91 11.75 -17.81 2.35
CA SER A 91 11.38 -17.51 3.73
C SER A 91 11.96 -16.17 4.18
N THR A 92 13.27 -15.97 3.95
CA THR A 92 13.97 -14.71 4.25
C THR A 92 13.41 -13.55 3.44
N PHE A 93 13.09 -13.77 2.16
CA PHE A 93 12.50 -12.77 1.28
C PHE A 93 11.16 -12.26 1.83
N PHE A 94 10.24 -13.16 2.18
CA PHE A 94 8.95 -12.77 2.75
C PHE A 94 9.10 -12.08 4.11
N MET A 95 10.07 -12.49 4.92
CA MET A 95 10.37 -11.81 6.19
C MET A 95 10.85 -10.38 5.96
N VAL A 96 11.73 -10.14 5.00
CA VAL A 96 12.21 -8.80 4.64
C VAL A 96 11.04 -7.91 4.20
N ILE A 97 10.12 -8.41 3.37
CA ILE A 97 8.94 -7.64 2.97
C ILE A 97 8.05 -7.36 4.18
N GLY A 98 7.82 -8.34 5.05
CA GLY A 98 7.02 -8.17 6.27
C GLY A 98 7.58 -7.09 7.20
N VAL A 99 8.89 -7.08 7.43
CA VAL A 99 9.57 -6.04 8.22
C VAL A 99 9.47 -4.68 7.54
N SER A 100 9.64 -4.61 6.22
CA SER A 100 9.48 -3.38 5.45
C SER A 100 8.04 -2.85 5.55
N ALA A 101 7.05 -3.72 5.51
CA ALA A 101 5.64 -3.35 5.68
C ALA A 101 5.36 -2.77 7.08
N LEU A 102 5.99 -3.31 8.14
CA LEU A 102 5.92 -2.72 9.48
C LEU A 102 6.54 -1.33 9.54
N ALA A 103 7.68 -1.12 8.89
CA ALA A 103 8.31 0.20 8.81
C ALA A 103 7.38 1.20 8.09
N VAL A 104 6.77 0.81 6.98
CA VAL A 104 5.78 1.61 6.25
C VAL A 104 4.54 1.87 7.11
N PHE A 105 4.08 0.90 7.88
CA PHE A 105 2.97 1.07 8.83
C PHE A 105 3.27 2.14 9.86
N LEU A 106 4.47 2.14 10.44
CA LEU A 106 4.91 3.16 11.39
C LEU A 106 4.95 4.55 10.73
N ILE A 107 5.52 4.66 9.52
CA ILE A 107 5.56 5.92 8.78
C ILE A 107 4.13 6.41 8.47
N ALA A 108 3.25 5.53 8.00
CA ALA A 108 1.86 5.85 7.70
C ALA A 108 1.07 6.30 8.95
N SER A 109 1.45 5.82 10.14
CA SER A 109 0.82 6.24 11.40
C SER A 109 1.09 7.70 11.77
N PHE A 110 2.15 8.29 11.23
CA PHE A 110 2.45 9.74 11.38
C PHE A 110 1.80 10.60 10.29
N MET A 111 1.19 9.98 9.28
CA MET A 111 0.56 10.72 8.19
C MET A 111 -0.72 11.44 8.70
N ALA A 112 -0.77 12.76 8.54
CA ALA A 112 -1.95 13.53 8.86
C ALA A 112 -3.03 13.33 7.79
N GLU A 113 -4.27 13.05 8.20
CA GLU A 113 -5.41 13.12 7.27
C GLU A 113 -5.67 14.58 6.92
N PRO A 114 -5.82 14.94 5.64
CA PRO A 114 -6.33 16.25 5.28
C PRO A 114 -7.75 16.39 5.84
N LYS A 115 -7.91 17.24 6.84
CA LYS A 115 -9.21 17.58 7.43
C LYS A 115 -9.61 18.95 6.91
N GLY A 116 -10.82 19.07 6.38
CA GLY A 116 -11.38 20.34 6.00
C GLY A 116 -11.96 20.36 4.59
N GLU A 117 -12.31 21.54 4.14
CA GLU A 117 -12.82 21.80 2.80
C GLU A 117 -11.65 22.14 1.88
N ILE A 118 -11.53 21.40 0.77
CA ILE A 118 -10.58 21.75 -0.27
C ILE A 118 -11.26 22.72 -1.22
N THR A 119 -10.74 23.92 -1.31
CA THR A 119 -11.19 24.93 -2.27
C THR A 119 -10.61 24.63 -3.64
N GLU A 120 -11.45 24.28 -4.60
CA GLU A 120 -11.07 24.13 -6.00
C GLU A 120 -11.54 25.35 -6.80
N ILE A 121 -10.60 26.05 -7.42
CA ILE A 121 -10.89 27.12 -8.36
C ILE A 121 -10.99 26.49 -9.74
N LEU A 122 -12.19 26.49 -10.34
CA LEU A 122 -12.43 26.00 -11.69
C LEU A 122 -11.83 27.00 -12.73
N PRO A 123 -11.60 26.56 -13.99
CA PRO A 123 -11.08 27.41 -15.05
C PRO A 123 -11.95 28.63 -15.36
N ASP A 124 -13.24 28.61 -15.01
CA ASP A 124 -14.23 29.68 -15.12
C ASP A 124 -14.17 30.69 -13.95
N GLY A 125 -13.27 30.48 -12.97
CA GLY A 125 -13.11 31.33 -11.78
C GLY A 125 -14.10 31.01 -10.65
N SER A 126 -14.97 30.02 -10.80
CA SER A 126 -15.87 29.58 -9.73
C SER A 126 -15.13 28.77 -8.67
N VAL A 127 -15.52 28.97 -7.41
CA VAL A 127 -14.92 28.29 -6.25
C VAL A 127 -15.85 27.18 -5.80
N HIS A 128 -15.40 25.93 -5.91
CA HIS A 128 -16.10 24.78 -5.35
C HIS A 128 -15.43 24.32 -4.05
N MET A 129 -16.20 24.27 -2.96
CA MET A 129 -15.78 23.69 -1.69
C MET A 129 -16.14 22.20 -1.65
N ILE A 130 -15.15 21.34 -1.50
CA ILE A 130 -15.33 19.89 -1.40
C ILE A 130 -14.96 19.48 0.03
N LYS A 131 -15.95 18.95 0.75
CA LYS A 131 -15.72 18.35 2.08
C LYS A 131 -14.89 17.09 1.92
N VAL A 132 -13.71 17.08 2.55
CA VAL A 132 -12.84 15.90 2.66
C VAL A 132 -13.02 15.37 4.08
N GLY A 133 -13.88 14.37 4.23
CA GLY A 133 -14.15 13.71 5.50
C GLY A 133 -14.39 12.23 5.30
#